data_8f605a020a087c219446c2a5f22e59ea
#
_entry.id   8f605a020a087c219446c2a5f22e59ea
#
_cell.length_a   1.000
_cell.length_b   1.000
_cell.length_c   1.000
_cell.angle_alpha   90.00
_cell.angle_beta   90.00
_cell.angle_gamma   90.00
#
_symmetry.space_group_name_H-M   'P 1'
#
loop_
_entity.id
_entity.type
_entity.pdbx_description
1 polymer ?
#
loop_
_entity_poly.entity_id
_entity_poly.type
_entity_poly.pdbx_seq_one_letter_code
_entity_poly.pdbx_strand_id
1 'polypeptide(L)'
;INGCLVGSEMCIRDRLPTFANVTGSRMSSNKIDGKNIWPLLISQTRKSPHEALYFYYRANELHAVRSGEWKLYFPRSYRSLNGKNGGKDGIPVKYEQNVVNEKQLYNLKEDPSELKNIVNDHPNIVSKLEKMGNLARYDLGDKLTNVEGTGTRDVGTIKL
;
A
#
# COMPACT_ATOMS: atom_id res chain seq x y z
N ILE A 1 -21.69 -9.17 -3.24
CA ILE A 1 -21.11 -8.20 -2.28
C ILE A 1 -19.86 -7.68 -2.92
N ASN A 2 -20.00 -6.57 -3.65
CA ASN A 2 -18.91 -6.01 -4.41
C ASN A 2 -17.88 -5.35 -3.49
N GLY A 3 -16.72 -5.93 -3.40
CA GLY A 3 -15.42 -5.30 -3.44
C GLY A 3 -15.01 -4.29 -2.37
N CYS A 4 -15.88 -3.80 -1.51
CA CYS A 4 -15.52 -2.78 -0.53
C CYS A 4 -14.74 -3.31 0.66
N LEU A 5 -14.83 -4.61 0.93
CA LEU A 5 -14.15 -5.25 2.06
C LEU A 5 -12.89 -6.00 1.65
N VAL A 6 -12.64 -6.15 0.36
CA VAL A 6 -11.50 -6.88 -0.17
C VAL A 6 -10.58 -5.91 -0.90
N GLY A 7 -9.49 -5.58 -0.28
CA GLY A 7 -8.32 -5.06 -0.96
C GLY A 7 -7.91 -3.62 -0.71
N SER A 8 -8.75 -2.72 -0.18
CA SER A 8 -8.28 -1.35 0.05
C SER A 8 -8.56 -0.79 1.44
N GLU A 9 -9.61 -1.24 2.10
CA GLU A 9 -10.13 -0.51 3.25
C GLU A 9 -10.01 -1.27 4.57
N MET A 10 -9.83 -2.57 4.55
CA MET A 10 -9.62 -3.38 5.76
C MET A 10 -8.16 -3.40 6.20
N CYS A 11 -7.50 -2.26 6.16
CA CYS A 11 -6.17 -2.17 6.71
C CYS A 11 -6.22 -2.29 8.24
N ILE A 12 -5.32 -3.07 8.82
CA ILE A 12 -5.18 -3.22 10.27
C ILE A 12 -5.07 -1.85 10.95
N ARG A 13 -4.40 -0.90 10.32
CA ARG A 13 -4.21 0.46 10.81
C ARG A 13 -5.53 1.23 11.07
N ASP A 14 -6.61 0.91 10.31
CA ASP A 14 -7.88 1.63 10.38
C ASP A 14 -8.81 1.11 11.49
N ARG A 15 -8.52 -0.05 12.07
CA ARG A 15 -9.37 -0.67 13.10
C ARG A 15 -9.45 0.17 14.36
N LEU A 16 -8.30 0.63 14.86
CA LEU A 16 -8.26 1.42 16.10
C LEU A 16 -9.09 2.70 16.00
N PRO A 17 -8.90 3.60 15.02
CA PRO A 17 -9.71 4.82 14.92
C PRO A 17 -11.19 4.53 14.63
N THR A 18 -11.49 3.44 13.91
CA THR A 18 -12.88 3.04 13.64
C THR A 18 -13.57 2.57 14.92
N PHE A 19 -12.94 1.70 15.71
CA PHE A 19 -13.53 1.22 16.96
C PHE A 19 -13.63 2.33 18.00
N ALA A 20 -12.62 3.21 18.10
CA ALA A 20 -12.70 4.36 18.99
C ALA A 20 -13.89 5.26 18.65
N ASN A 21 -14.15 5.50 17.36
CA ASN A 21 -15.31 6.27 16.91
C ASN A 21 -16.63 5.58 17.30
N VAL A 22 -16.76 4.27 17.06
CA VAL A 22 -17.99 3.52 17.35
C VAL A 22 -18.30 3.43 18.83
N THR A 23 -17.26 3.32 19.66
CA THR A 23 -17.41 3.20 21.13
C THR A 23 -17.40 4.55 21.85
N GLY A 24 -17.19 5.66 21.13
CA GLY A 24 -17.04 6.98 21.76
C GLY A 24 -15.75 7.13 22.58
N SER A 25 -14.76 6.25 22.36
CA SER A 25 -13.50 6.27 23.09
C SER A 25 -12.59 7.39 22.60
N ARG A 26 -11.83 7.99 23.53
CA ARG A 26 -10.83 9.01 23.17
C ARG A 26 -9.62 8.34 22.50
N MET A 27 -9.16 8.95 21.43
CA MET A 27 -7.89 8.58 20.80
C MET A 27 -6.72 9.29 21.44
N SER A 28 -5.53 8.65 21.39
CA SER A 28 -4.28 9.31 21.72
C SER A 28 -4.03 10.50 20.79
N SER A 29 -3.34 11.52 21.28
CA SER A 29 -2.87 12.67 20.48
C SER A 29 -1.73 12.30 19.51
N ASN A 30 -1.17 11.10 19.64
CA ASN A 30 -0.11 10.64 18.76
C ASN A 30 -0.61 10.51 17.32
N LYS A 31 0.20 10.96 16.37
CA LYS A 31 -0.08 10.80 14.94
C LYS A 31 -0.16 9.30 14.60
N ILE A 32 -1.23 8.87 13.96
CA ILE A 32 -1.44 7.53 13.43
C ILE A 32 -1.82 7.60 11.96
N ASP A 33 -1.58 6.52 11.21
CA ASP A 33 -1.88 6.46 9.77
C ASP A 33 -3.30 5.96 9.51
N GLY A 34 -3.92 5.33 10.50
CA GLY A 34 -5.28 4.82 10.40
C GLY A 34 -6.31 5.93 10.39
N LYS A 35 -7.40 5.68 9.67
CA LYS A 35 -8.56 6.56 9.56
C LYS A 35 -9.84 5.82 9.92
N ASN A 36 -10.86 6.54 10.38
CA ASN A 36 -12.16 5.94 10.62
C ASN A 36 -12.81 5.54 9.29
N ILE A 37 -13.06 4.24 9.12
CA ILE A 37 -13.72 3.65 7.95
C ILE A 37 -15.16 3.21 8.25
N TRP A 38 -15.72 3.55 9.41
CA TRP A 38 -17.09 3.17 9.77
C TRP A 38 -18.13 3.54 8.72
N PRO A 39 -18.12 4.76 8.13
CA PRO A 39 -19.05 5.13 7.07
C PRO A 39 -19.01 4.21 5.83
N LEU A 40 -17.82 3.65 5.51
CA LEU A 40 -17.69 2.65 4.44
C LEU A 40 -18.30 1.31 4.85
N LEU A 41 -18.07 0.86 6.08
CA LEU A 41 -18.54 -0.42 6.58
C LEU A 41 -20.06 -0.50 6.61
N ILE A 42 -20.74 0.61 6.95
CA ILE A 42 -22.19 0.70 6.97
C ILE A 42 -22.79 1.20 5.63
N SER A 43 -22.00 1.24 4.58
CA SER A 43 -22.41 1.67 3.23
C SER A 43 -22.98 3.11 3.15
N GLN A 44 -22.66 3.97 4.11
CA GLN A 44 -23.04 5.38 4.10
C GLN A 44 -22.26 6.17 3.04
N THR A 45 -21.08 5.73 2.70
CA THR A 45 -20.24 6.28 1.62
C THR A 45 -19.57 5.15 0.85
N ARG A 46 -19.18 5.45 -0.39
CA ARG A 46 -18.29 4.59 -1.19
C ARG A 46 -16.90 5.18 -1.37
N LYS A 47 -16.66 6.36 -0.81
CA LYS A 47 -15.38 7.08 -0.93
C LYS A 47 -14.47 6.71 0.23
N SER A 48 -13.29 6.17 -0.11
CA SER A 48 -12.23 5.92 0.87
C SER A 48 -11.76 7.23 1.55
N PRO A 49 -11.51 7.22 2.85
CA PRO A 49 -10.85 8.32 3.52
C PRO A 49 -9.36 8.43 3.16
N HIS A 50 -8.79 7.39 2.54
CA HIS A 50 -7.41 7.38 2.08
C HIS A 50 -7.31 7.82 0.62
N GLU A 51 -6.44 8.78 0.34
CA GLU A 51 -6.16 9.21 -1.04
C GLU A 51 -5.27 8.23 -1.78
N ALA A 52 -4.35 7.60 -1.06
CA ALA A 52 -3.41 6.65 -1.61
C ALA A 52 -3.11 5.51 -0.63
N LEU A 53 -2.70 4.39 -1.21
CA LEU A 53 -2.16 3.23 -0.52
C LEU A 53 -0.72 3.02 -1.00
N TYR A 54 0.22 2.95 -0.05
CA TYR A 54 1.64 2.78 -0.31
C TYR A 54 2.05 1.35 0.00
N PHE A 55 2.71 0.70 -0.96
CA PHE A 55 3.15 -0.68 -0.85
C PHE A 55 4.65 -0.69 -0.55
N TYR A 56 4.98 -0.82 0.71
CA TYR A 56 6.34 -1.03 1.17
C TYR A 56 6.66 -2.52 1.27
N TYR A 57 7.83 -2.91 0.80
CA TYR A 57 8.32 -4.28 0.86
C TYR A 57 9.66 -4.34 1.58
N ARG A 58 10.02 -5.52 2.12
CA ARG A 58 11.21 -5.71 2.95
C ARG A 58 11.31 -4.64 4.05
N ALA A 59 12.53 -4.18 4.32
CA ALA A 59 12.77 -3.17 5.34
C ALA A 59 12.78 -1.76 4.73
N ASN A 60 11.63 -1.25 4.28
CA ASN A 60 11.44 0.11 3.77
C ASN A 60 11.79 0.33 2.29
N GLU A 61 11.33 -0.56 1.40
CA GLU A 61 11.40 -0.39 -0.05
C GLU A 61 10.01 0.00 -0.58
N LEU A 62 9.83 1.21 -1.10
CA LEU A 62 8.56 1.63 -1.71
C LEU A 62 8.42 1.02 -3.11
N HIS A 63 7.62 -0.02 -3.23
CA HIS A 63 7.42 -0.74 -4.48
C HIS A 63 6.31 -0.18 -5.34
N ALA A 64 5.20 0.31 -4.75
CA ALA A 64 4.09 0.85 -5.52
C ALA A 64 3.26 1.86 -4.74
N VAL A 65 2.50 2.66 -5.50
CA VAL A 65 1.45 3.57 -5.01
C VAL A 65 0.16 3.27 -5.74
N ARG A 66 -0.95 3.15 -5.00
CA ARG A 66 -2.29 3.06 -5.56
C ARG A 66 -3.12 4.26 -5.14
N SER A 67 -3.84 4.86 -6.09
CA SER A 67 -4.85 5.89 -5.83
C SER A 67 -6.06 5.64 -6.72
N GLY A 68 -7.20 5.37 -6.09
CA GLY A 68 -8.39 4.94 -6.81
C GLY A 68 -8.16 3.62 -7.56
N GLU A 69 -8.44 3.63 -8.85
CA GLU A 69 -8.28 2.48 -9.76
C GLU A 69 -6.85 2.34 -10.31
N TRP A 70 -5.99 3.33 -10.13
CA TRP A 70 -4.65 3.37 -10.69
C TRP A 70 -3.59 2.89 -9.71
N LYS A 71 -2.69 2.01 -10.18
CA LYS A 71 -1.55 1.52 -9.42
C LYS A 71 -0.27 1.67 -10.23
N LEU A 72 0.67 2.43 -9.67
CA LEU A 72 2.00 2.65 -10.23
C LEU A 72 3.02 1.87 -9.42
N TYR A 73 3.76 1.02 -10.08
CA TYR A 73 4.96 0.39 -9.54
C TYR A 73 6.21 1.19 -9.92
N PHE A 74 7.12 1.28 -8.97
CA PHE A 74 8.48 1.79 -9.18
C PHE A 74 9.44 0.66 -9.56
N PRO A 75 10.63 0.98 -10.10
CA PRO A 75 11.70 0.01 -10.27
C PRO A 75 11.97 -0.71 -8.95
N ARG A 76 12.02 -2.05 -9.00
CA ARG A 76 12.07 -2.88 -7.80
C ARG A 76 12.60 -4.28 -8.09
N SER A 77 12.94 -4.99 -7.04
CA SER A 77 13.13 -6.43 -7.08
C SER A 77 12.17 -7.15 -6.15
N TYR A 78 11.64 -8.28 -6.57
CA TYR A 78 10.68 -9.06 -5.79
C TYR A 78 10.86 -10.55 -5.98
N ARG A 79 10.37 -11.32 -5.01
CA ARG A 79 10.38 -12.78 -5.07
C ARG A 79 9.17 -13.30 -5.81
N SER A 80 9.38 -14.30 -6.67
CA SER A 80 8.31 -14.97 -7.41
C SER A 80 8.59 -16.47 -7.52
N LEU A 81 7.54 -17.23 -7.67
CA LEU A 81 7.65 -18.64 -8.04
C LEU A 81 7.85 -18.83 -9.56
N ASN A 82 7.62 -17.77 -10.36
CA ASN A 82 7.73 -17.79 -11.83
C ASN A 82 7.02 -18.99 -12.46
N GLY A 83 5.78 -19.26 -12.02
CA GLY A 83 4.96 -20.36 -12.52
C GLY A 83 5.28 -21.74 -11.92
N LYS A 84 6.26 -21.85 -11.02
CA LYS A 84 6.50 -23.10 -10.29
C LYS A 84 5.36 -23.38 -9.31
N ASN A 85 5.07 -24.66 -9.10
CA ASN A 85 4.11 -25.07 -8.10
C ASN A 85 4.54 -24.61 -6.70
N GLY A 86 3.59 -24.27 -5.86
CA GLY A 86 3.83 -23.93 -4.46
C GLY A 86 4.41 -25.11 -3.67
N GLY A 87 4.83 -24.85 -2.44
CA GLY A 87 5.30 -25.88 -1.53
C GLY A 87 4.22 -26.91 -1.21
N LYS A 88 4.65 -28.12 -0.84
CA LYS A 88 3.77 -29.22 -0.46
C LYS A 88 4.23 -29.80 0.88
N ASP A 89 3.28 -30.24 1.68
CA ASP A 89 3.52 -30.92 2.97
C ASP A 89 4.42 -30.13 3.93
N GLY A 90 4.27 -28.79 3.95
CA GLY A 90 5.08 -27.90 4.80
C GLY A 90 6.49 -27.61 4.27
N ILE A 91 6.88 -28.19 3.13
CA ILE A 91 8.20 -27.96 2.51
C ILE A 91 8.09 -26.73 1.59
N PRO A 92 8.84 -25.63 1.87
CA PRO A 92 8.79 -24.44 1.05
C PRO A 92 9.52 -24.62 -0.28
N VAL A 93 9.03 -23.96 -1.31
CA VAL A 93 9.72 -23.85 -2.60
C VAL A 93 10.66 -22.66 -2.59
N LYS A 94 11.83 -22.81 -3.19
CA LYS A 94 12.77 -21.70 -3.38
C LYS A 94 12.21 -20.67 -4.37
N TYR A 95 12.05 -19.43 -3.90
CA TYR A 95 11.68 -18.31 -4.74
C TYR A 95 12.82 -17.88 -5.66
N GLU A 96 12.44 -17.39 -6.84
CA GLU A 96 13.34 -16.68 -7.73
C GLU A 96 13.25 -15.18 -7.48
N GLN A 97 14.35 -14.47 -7.73
CA GLN A 97 14.42 -13.03 -7.59
C GLN A 97 14.20 -12.39 -8.97
N ASN A 98 13.10 -11.67 -9.14
CA ASN A 98 12.83 -10.89 -10.33
C ASN A 98 13.28 -9.44 -10.13
N VAL A 99 13.82 -8.83 -11.19
CA VAL A 99 14.21 -7.41 -11.22
C VAL A 99 13.43 -6.72 -12.32
N VAL A 100 12.78 -5.63 -11.97
CA VAL A 100 12.04 -4.76 -12.89
C VAL A 100 12.64 -3.37 -12.80
N ASN A 101 13.30 -2.93 -13.87
CA ASN A 101 14.00 -1.65 -13.93
C ASN A 101 13.14 -0.49 -14.42
N GLU A 102 11.91 -0.79 -14.82
CA GLU A 102 10.97 0.18 -15.38
C GLU A 102 9.79 0.42 -14.44
N LYS A 103 9.16 1.57 -14.61
CA LYS A 103 7.86 1.82 -13.99
C LYS A 103 6.77 1.03 -14.72
N GLN A 104 5.77 0.61 -13.97
CA GLN A 104 4.62 -0.10 -14.54
C GLN A 104 3.35 0.53 -14.01
N LEU A 105 2.41 0.89 -14.90
CA LEU A 105 1.11 1.45 -14.54
C LEU A 105 0.00 0.49 -14.94
N TYR A 106 -0.95 0.30 -14.04
CA TYR A 106 -2.13 -0.55 -14.24
C TYR A 106 -3.41 0.17 -13.84
N ASN A 107 -4.47 -0.03 -14.61
CA ASN A 107 -5.84 0.32 -14.22
C ASN A 107 -6.51 -0.92 -13.62
N LEU A 108 -6.61 -0.99 -12.31
CA LEU A 108 -7.13 -2.17 -11.59
C LEU A 108 -8.63 -2.41 -11.78
N LYS A 109 -9.36 -1.46 -12.35
CA LYS A 109 -10.76 -1.65 -12.71
C LYS A 109 -10.91 -2.46 -13.99
N GLU A 110 -10.04 -2.22 -14.95
CA GLU A 110 -10.05 -2.87 -16.27
C GLU A 110 -9.13 -4.09 -16.31
N ASP A 111 -8.01 -4.03 -15.59
CA ASP A 111 -6.99 -5.08 -15.49
C ASP A 111 -6.64 -5.39 -14.03
N PRO A 112 -7.53 -6.07 -13.29
CA PRO A 112 -7.29 -6.42 -11.89
C PRO A 112 -6.12 -7.42 -11.68
N SER A 113 -5.71 -8.10 -12.74
CA SER A 113 -4.60 -9.07 -12.74
C SER A 113 -3.25 -8.45 -13.11
N GLU A 114 -3.22 -7.15 -13.40
CA GLU A 114 -1.99 -6.40 -13.71
C GLU A 114 -1.17 -7.01 -14.87
N LEU A 115 -1.86 -7.40 -15.95
CA LEU A 115 -1.24 -8.08 -17.10
C LEU A 115 -0.69 -7.11 -18.14
N LYS A 116 -1.30 -5.93 -18.29
CA LYS A 116 -0.95 -4.97 -19.33
C LYS A 116 -0.39 -3.70 -18.73
N ASN A 117 0.93 -3.50 -18.87
CA ASN A 117 1.56 -2.23 -18.49
C ASN A 117 1.20 -1.11 -19.47
N ILE A 118 0.55 -0.07 -19.00
CA ILE A 118 0.07 1.09 -19.77
C ILE A 118 0.77 2.39 -19.36
N VAL A 119 1.98 2.31 -18.83
CA VAL A 119 2.72 3.46 -18.28
C VAL A 119 2.96 4.58 -19.33
N ASN A 120 3.15 4.22 -20.58
CA ASN A 120 3.40 5.17 -21.66
C ASN A 120 2.12 5.88 -22.15
N ASP A 121 0.96 5.26 -21.92
CA ASP A 121 -0.32 5.76 -22.43
C ASP A 121 -0.91 6.85 -21.51
N HIS A 122 -0.45 6.93 -20.24
CA HIS A 122 -1.04 7.80 -19.23
C HIS A 122 -0.01 8.63 -18.43
N PRO A 123 0.80 9.49 -19.07
CA PRO A 123 1.89 10.23 -18.41
C PRO A 123 1.41 11.15 -17.27
N ASN A 124 0.21 11.72 -17.40
CA ASN A 124 -0.37 12.57 -16.35
C ASN A 124 -0.71 11.79 -15.07
N ILE A 125 -1.21 10.54 -15.22
CA ILE A 125 -1.51 9.66 -14.09
C ILE A 125 -0.20 9.22 -13.43
N VAL A 126 0.79 8.85 -14.23
CA VAL A 126 2.14 8.51 -13.73
C VAL A 126 2.70 9.65 -12.89
N SER A 127 2.71 10.88 -13.42
CA SER A 127 3.21 12.08 -12.71
C SER A 127 2.48 12.31 -11.38
N LYS A 128 1.15 12.13 -11.37
CA LYS A 128 0.35 12.27 -10.14
C LYS A 128 0.75 11.25 -9.09
N LEU A 129 0.85 9.97 -9.46
CA LEU A 129 1.20 8.88 -8.53
C LEU A 129 2.66 8.97 -8.07
N GLU A 130 3.57 9.45 -8.93
CA GLU A 130 4.94 9.73 -8.54
C GLU A 130 5.05 10.83 -7.47
N LYS A 131 4.28 11.89 -7.61
CA LYS A 131 4.21 12.95 -6.58
C LYS A 131 3.75 12.36 -5.24
N MET A 132 2.74 11.51 -5.24
CA MET A 132 2.29 10.81 -4.02
C MET A 132 3.38 9.89 -3.47
N GLY A 133 4.09 9.14 -4.32
CA GLY A 133 5.21 8.31 -3.92
C GLY A 133 6.35 9.12 -3.30
N ASN A 134 6.66 10.27 -3.88
CA ASN A 134 7.70 11.16 -3.34
C ASN A 134 7.32 11.75 -1.98
N LEU A 135 6.06 12.07 -1.75
CA LEU A 135 5.58 12.47 -0.42
C LEU A 135 5.73 11.35 0.60
N ALA A 136 5.42 10.09 0.22
CA ALA A 136 5.63 8.94 1.09
C ALA A 136 7.12 8.70 1.38
N ARG A 137 7.99 8.85 0.39
CA ARG A 137 9.45 8.79 0.56
C ARG A 137 9.96 9.84 1.55
N TYR A 138 9.47 11.05 1.43
CA TYR A 138 9.84 12.13 2.35
C TYR A 138 9.39 11.84 3.79
N ASP A 139 8.18 11.33 3.99
CA ASP A 139 7.64 11.01 5.33
C ASP A 139 8.27 9.73 5.91
N LEU A 140 8.29 8.63 5.15
CA LEU A 140 8.63 7.30 5.66
C LEU A 140 10.00 6.78 5.21
N GLY A 141 10.63 7.42 4.24
CA GLY A 141 11.88 6.98 3.61
C GLY A 141 11.65 5.95 2.50
N ASP A 142 12.72 5.61 1.79
CA ASP A 142 12.75 4.55 0.78
C ASP A 142 14.20 4.11 0.53
N LYS A 143 14.52 2.87 0.84
CA LYS A 143 15.86 2.29 0.63
C LYS A 143 16.24 2.16 -0.84
N LEU A 144 15.27 2.00 -1.74
CA LEU A 144 15.57 1.91 -3.17
C LEU A 144 16.10 3.20 -3.76
N THR A 145 15.78 4.34 -3.14
CA THR A 145 16.22 5.67 -3.56
C THR A 145 17.16 6.35 -2.58
N ASN A 146 17.57 5.65 -1.51
CA ASN A 146 18.43 6.16 -0.43
C ASN A 146 17.86 7.43 0.24
N VAL A 147 16.53 7.52 0.36
CA VAL A 147 15.85 8.62 1.05
C VAL A 147 15.55 8.19 2.49
N GLU A 148 16.02 8.98 3.45
CA GLU A 148 15.63 8.85 4.86
C GLU A 148 14.32 9.59 5.12
N GLY A 149 13.37 8.94 5.84
CA GLY A 149 12.10 9.55 6.18
C GLY A 149 12.23 10.51 7.35
N THR A 150 11.53 11.65 7.25
CA THR A 150 11.49 12.66 8.31
C THR A 150 10.35 12.45 9.30
N GLY A 151 9.34 11.64 8.94
CA GLY A 151 8.15 11.35 9.74
C GLY A 151 8.16 9.98 10.41
N THR A 152 9.31 9.29 10.41
CA THR A 152 9.46 8.02 11.12
C THR A 152 9.31 8.24 12.63
N ARG A 153 8.71 7.27 13.31
CA ARG A 153 8.42 7.33 14.75
C ARG A 153 9.30 6.34 15.49
N ASP A 154 9.69 6.73 16.68
CA ASP A 154 10.40 5.81 17.58
C ASP A 154 9.52 4.60 17.92
N VAL A 155 10.17 3.48 18.18
CA VAL A 155 9.50 2.28 18.69
C VAL A 155 8.90 2.58 20.08
N GLY A 156 7.71 2.02 20.33
CA GLY A 156 7.09 2.12 21.64
C GLY A 156 8.00 1.46 22.70
N THR A 157 8.35 2.22 23.73
CA THR A 157 9.13 1.73 24.87
C THR A 157 8.33 1.86 26.14
N ILE A 158 8.38 0.85 27.00
CA ILE A 158 7.86 0.92 28.36
C ILE A 158 9.02 1.37 29.26
N LYS A 159 8.84 2.50 29.93
CA LYS A 159 9.74 2.87 31.04
C LYS A 159 9.27 2.10 32.26
N LEU A 160 10.06 1.13 32.68
CA LEU A 160 9.86 0.40 33.92
C LEU A 160 10.30 1.28 35.10
#